data_8e94085a1df4b9d00cbfc52aa97e376c
#
_entry.id   8e94085a1df4b9d00cbfc52aa97e376c
#
_cell.length_a   1.000
_cell.length_b   1.000
_cell.length_c   1.000
_cell.angle_alpha   90.00
_cell.angle_beta   90.00
_cell.angle_gamma   90.00
#
_symmetry.space_group_name_H-M   'P 1'
#
loop_
_entity.id
_entity.type
_entity.pdbx_description
1 polymer ?
#
loop_
_entity_poly.entity_id
_entity_poly.type
_entity_poly.pdbx_seq_one_letter_code
_entity_poly.pdbx_strand_id
1 'polypeptide(L)'
;VIARSADNIIEAIESSEYKSILGVQWHPEWLEAEGQKIFRWLVERADEFYAAKQFHARNLTLDTHCDTPMFFPQGVRFDHRDSRILVDLHKMTDGRQDATTMVAYLPQPKPGESFSSKVEFDVETPVQYADLIFDKIGDIVAQNSDYLAFARTPAQLYANKQSGRKSIMLGIENGLAIHHDLANVEHFAQRGIVYITLCHNGDNDICDSARGSNTHHGVSDFGEQVIREMNRLGLMVDLSHASEKSFYDALQISSTPIVC
;
A
#
# COMPACT_ATOMS: atom_id res chain seq x y z
N VAL A 1 20.83 24.15 -14.75
CA VAL A 1 21.12 25.08 -15.85
C VAL A 1 20.86 24.37 -17.16
N ILE A 2 20.02 24.95 -18.04
CA ILE A 2 19.65 24.38 -19.34
C ILE A 2 20.08 25.25 -20.53
N ALA A 3 20.39 26.52 -20.30
CA ALA A 3 20.93 27.38 -21.36
C ALA A 3 21.97 28.37 -20.85
N ARG A 4 22.94 28.69 -21.69
CA ARG A 4 23.96 29.72 -21.46
C ARG A 4 24.15 30.51 -22.78
N SER A 5 24.49 31.79 -22.60
CA SER A 5 24.94 32.64 -23.72
C SER A 5 26.36 32.30 -24.18
N ALA A 6 26.81 32.88 -25.27
CA ALA A 6 28.13 32.67 -25.86
C ALA A 6 29.28 33.10 -24.90
N ASP A 7 29.03 34.04 -24.01
CA ASP A 7 29.94 34.52 -22.94
C ASP A 7 29.77 33.76 -21.62
N ASN A 8 29.06 32.60 -21.66
CA ASN A 8 28.87 31.66 -20.56
C ASN A 8 27.98 32.15 -19.41
N ILE A 9 27.19 33.20 -19.60
CA ILE A 9 26.19 33.66 -18.65
C ILE A 9 25.04 32.65 -18.62
N ILE A 10 24.49 32.36 -17.42
CA ILE A 10 23.32 31.48 -17.27
C ILE A 10 22.09 32.22 -17.80
N GLU A 11 21.43 31.67 -18.79
CA GLU A 11 20.24 32.27 -19.44
C GLU A 11 18.95 31.53 -19.05
N ALA A 12 19.03 30.21 -18.77
CA ALA A 12 17.87 29.47 -18.31
C ALA A 12 18.23 28.37 -17.34
N ILE A 13 17.32 28.14 -16.41
CA ILE A 13 17.36 27.08 -15.40
C ILE A 13 16.02 26.34 -15.33
N GLU A 14 16.06 25.07 -14.99
CA GLU A 14 14.90 24.29 -14.63
C GLU A 14 15.15 23.56 -13.30
N SER A 15 14.09 23.17 -12.60
CA SER A 15 14.20 22.34 -11.41
C SER A 15 14.37 20.87 -11.81
N SER A 16 15.29 20.16 -11.13
CA SER A 16 15.42 18.71 -11.24
C SER A 16 14.44 17.97 -10.30
N GLU A 17 13.94 18.66 -9.28
CA GLU A 17 13.05 18.08 -8.25
C GLU A 17 11.58 18.36 -8.53
N TYR A 18 11.28 19.53 -9.03
CA TYR A 18 9.91 19.99 -9.28
C TYR A 18 9.65 20.09 -10.78
N LYS A 19 8.62 19.42 -11.25
CA LYS A 19 8.19 19.50 -12.65
C LYS A 19 7.62 20.90 -12.96
N SER A 20 7.79 21.33 -14.20
CA SER A 20 7.20 22.56 -14.72
C SER A 20 7.67 23.85 -14.06
N ILE A 21 8.90 23.89 -13.56
CA ILE A 21 9.58 25.11 -13.11
C ILE A 21 10.69 25.45 -14.10
N LEU A 22 10.51 26.57 -14.79
CA LEU A 22 11.47 27.13 -15.75
C LEU A 22 11.73 28.59 -15.40
N GLY A 23 12.98 28.95 -15.24
CA GLY A 23 13.42 30.36 -15.10
C GLY A 23 14.25 30.77 -16.31
N VAL A 24 13.97 31.93 -16.86
CA VAL A 24 14.71 32.52 -17.98
C VAL A 24 15.16 33.93 -17.66
N GLN A 25 16.31 34.39 -18.18
CA GLN A 25 16.83 35.74 -17.97
C GLN A 25 16.32 36.75 -19.00
N TRP A 26 15.94 36.29 -20.19
CA TRP A 26 15.41 37.14 -21.23
C TRP A 26 13.90 37.37 -21.05
N HIS A 27 13.36 38.29 -21.86
CA HIS A 27 11.94 38.61 -21.97
C HIS A 27 11.27 37.81 -23.08
N PRO A 28 10.71 36.59 -22.81
CA PRO A 28 10.11 35.78 -23.86
C PRO A 28 8.88 36.44 -24.48
N GLU A 29 8.20 37.33 -23.76
CA GLU A 29 7.05 38.11 -24.27
C GLU A 29 7.42 39.08 -25.40
N TRP A 30 8.71 39.42 -25.54
CA TRP A 30 9.21 40.30 -26.60
C TRP A 30 9.71 39.52 -27.81
N LEU A 31 9.84 38.21 -27.67
CA LEU A 31 10.25 37.32 -28.77
C LEU A 31 9.00 36.74 -29.43
N GLU A 32 8.71 37.14 -30.66
CA GLU A 32 7.52 36.74 -31.42
C GLU A 32 7.22 35.21 -31.30
N ALA A 33 7.44 34.47 -32.39
CA ALA A 33 7.09 33.05 -32.44
C ALA A 33 7.89 32.17 -31.47
N GLU A 34 9.15 32.50 -31.18
CA GLU A 34 10.04 31.70 -30.33
C GLU A 34 9.67 31.89 -28.84
N GLY A 35 9.36 33.11 -28.41
CA GLY A 35 8.92 33.39 -27.04
C GLY A 35 7.58 32.72 -26.71
N GLN A 36 6.69 32.65 -27.71
CA GLN A 36 5.38 32.01 -27.57
C GLN A 36 5.47 30.51 -27.26
N LYS A 37 6.58 29.85 -27.58
CA LYS A 37 6.79 28.43 -27.27
C LYS A 37 6.83 28.18 -25.74
N ILE A 38 7.45 29.07 -24.96
CA ILE A 38 7.53 28.97 -23.52
C ILE A 38 6.13 29.14 -22.90
N PHE A 39 5.37 30.14 -23.33
CA PHE A 39 4.02 30.33 -22.83
C PHE A 39 3.08 29.20 -23.21
N ARG A 40 3.20 28.67 -24.42
CA ARG A 40 2.43 27.49 -24.87
C ARG A 40 2.76 26.27 -24.00
N TRP A 41 4.04 26.00 -23.77
CA TRP A 41 4.48 24.93 -22.87
C TRP A 41 3.88 25.10 -21.46
N LEU A 42 3.89 26.32 -20.91
CA LEU A 42 3.31 26.59 -19.59
C LEU A 42 1.80 26.32 -19.55
N VAL A 43 1.07 26.77 -20.58
CA VAL A 43 -0.39 26.53 -20.68
C VAL A 43 -0.67 25.01 -20.80
N GLU A 44 0.07 24.30 -21.66
CA GLU A 44 -0.08 22.83 -21.79
C GLU A 44 0.16 22.12 -20.45
N ARG A 45 1.20 22.50 -19.69
CA ARG A 45 1.44 21.93 -18.34
C ARG A 45 0.33 22.27 -17.35
N ALA A 46 -0.20 23.49 -17.42
CA ALA A 46 -1.31 23.90 -16.57
C ALA A 46 -2.59 23.12 -16.90
N ASP A 47 -2.88 22.89 -18.17
CA ASP A 47 -4.03 22.09 -18.61
C ASP A 47 -3.91 20.63 -18.19
N GLU A 48 -2.73 20.01 -18.34
CA GLU A 48 -2.47 18.66 -17.85
C GLU A 48 -2.65 18.55 -16.34
N PHE A 49 -2.10 19.51 -15.58
CA PHE A 49 -2.26 19.54 -14.13
C PHE A 49 -3.73 19.70 -13.73
N TYR A 50 -4.45 20.57 -14.41
CA TYR A 50 -5.88 20.77 -14.18
C TYR A 50 -6.68 19.50 -14.49
N ALA A 51 -6.42 18.85 -15.62
CA ALA A 51 -7.07 17.60 -16.00
C ALA A 51 -6.81 16.48 -14.97
N ALA A 52 -5.55 16.32 -14.53
CA ALA A 52 -5.19 15.38 -13.49
C ALA A 52 -5.90 15.69 -12.16
N LYS A 53 -5.94 16.96 -11.77
CA LYS A 53 -6.68 17.40 -10.57
C LYS A 53 -8.17 17.05 -10.65
N GLN A 54 -8.80 17.26 -11.79
CA GLN A 54 -10.20 16.91 -12.01
C GLN A 54 -10.43 15.39 -11.99
N PHE A 55 -9.48 14.62 -12.55
CA PHE A 55 -9.53 13.16 -12.49
C PHE A 55 -9.53 12.66 -11.04
N HIS A 56 -8.56 13.06 -10.24
CA HIS A 56 -8.47 12.67 -8.82
C HIS A 56 -9.67 13.15 -7.98
N ALA A 57 -10.24 14.32 -8.32
CA ALA A 57 -11.43 14.81 -7.62
C ALA A 57 -12.65 13.90 -7.83
N ARG A 58 -12.80 13.33 -9.04
CA ARG A 58 -13.96 12.50 -9.43
C ARG A 58 -13.77 11.01 -9.18
N ASN A 59 -12.53 10.53 -9.14
CA ASN A 59 -12.21 9.11 -9.00
C ASN A 59 -11.56 8.86 -7.65
N LEU A 60 -11.90 7.73 -7.02
CA LEU A 60 -11.24 7.25 -5.81
C LEU A 60 -9.96 6.52 -6.23
N THR A 61 -8.85 6.84 -5.56
CA THR A 61 -7.57 6.17 -5.74
C THR A 61 -7.25 5.34 -4.50
N LEU A 62 -6.94 4.07 -4.70
CA LEU A 62 -6.61 3.10 -3.65
C LEU A 62 -5.29 2.40 -3.98
N ASP A 63 -4.36 2.46 -3.05
CA ASP A 63 -3.21 1.56 -2.99
C ASP A 63 -3.63 0.32 -2.20
N THR A 64 -3.60 -0.83 -2.84
CA THR A 64 -4.14 -2.06 -2.29
C THR A 64 -3.17 -2.78 -1.34
N HIS A 65 -1.90 -2.35 -1.26
CA HIS A 65 -0.90 -2.97 -0.40
C HIS A 65 0.22 -2.01 -0.02
N CYS A 66 0.41 -1.77 1.27
CA CYS A 66 1.40 -0.84 1.79
C CYS A 66 2.13 -1.41 3.01
N ASP A 67 3.45 -1.60 2.86
CA ASP A 67 4.34 -2.16 3.88
C ASP A 67 4.93 -1.11 4.85
N THR A 68 4.45 0.12 4.85
CA THR A 68 4.92 1.13 5.82
C THR A 68 4.95 0.60 7.27
N PRO A 69 3.97 -0.23 7.73
CA PRO A 69 4.01 -0.77 9.09
C PRO A 69 5.23 -1.63 9.42
N MET A 70 5.92 -2.22 8.45
CA MET A 70 7.18 -2.94 8.68
C MET A 70 8.27 -2.08 9.34
N PHE A 71 8.20 -0.77 9.16
CA PHE A 71 9.19 0.19 9.67
C PHE A 71 8.81 0.79 11.04
N PHE A 72 7.68 0.39 11.63
CA PHE A 72 7.27 0.86 12.96
C PHE A 72 8.28 0.49 14.07
N PRO A 73 8.94 -0.70 14.05
CA PRO A 73 10.00 -1.00 15.02
C PRO A 73 11.16 -0.02 14.96
N GLN A 74 11.48 0.52 13.77
CA GLN A 74 12.55 1.50 13.59
C GLN A 74 12.10 2.96 13.86
N GLY A 75 10.94 3.15 14.50
CA GLY A 75 10.43 4.45 14.91
C GLY A 75 9.90 5.31 13.76
N VAL A 76 9.55 4.71 12.61
CA VAL A 76 8.86 5.43 11.54
C VAL A 76 7.46 5.84 12.01
N ARG A 77 7.10 7.07 11.70
CA ARG A 77 5.77 7.63 11.97
C ARG A 77 5.10 7.97 10.65
N PHE A 78 3.94 7.38 10.40
CA PHE A 78 3.16 7.60 9.18
C PHE A 78 2.66 9.05 9.02
N ASP A 79 2.41 9.74 10.13
CA ASP A 79 1.98 11.14 10.18
C ASP A 79 3.12 12.16 9.98
N HIS A 80 4.35 11.68 9.79
CA HIS A 80 5.53 12.50 9.52
C HIS A 80 6.13 12.13 8.16
N ARG A 81 6.70 13.13 7.48
CA ARG A 81 7.42 12.89 6.23
C ARG A 81 8.74 12.17 6.54
N ASP A 82 8.88 10.96 6.01
CA ASP A 82 10.07 10.12 6.20
C ASP A 82 10.58 9.60 4.85
N SER A 83 11.89 9.75 4.60
CA SER A 83 12.51 9.28 3.35
C SER A 83 12.70 7.76 3.27
N ARG A 84 12.58 7.05 4.40
CA ARG A 84 12.73 5.58 4.47
C ARG A 84 11.51 4.83 3.94
N ILE A 85 10.36 5.48 3.87
CA ILE A 85 9.09 4.90 3.42
C ILE A 85 8.57 5.59 2.17
N LEU A 86 7.82 4.87 1.34
CA LEU A 86 7.25 5.39 0.11
C LEU A 86 5.86 6.00 0.31
N VAL A 87 5.13 5.57 1.33
CA VAL A 87 3.78 6.04 1.65
C VAL A 87 3.75 6.56 3.08
N ASP A 88 3.46 7.85 3.23
CA ASP A 88 3.12 8.52 4.47
C ASP A 88 1.95 9.49 4.23
N LEU A 89 1.37 10.06 5.27
CA LEU A 89 0.21 10.95 5.17
C LEU A 89 0.48 12.16 4.26
N HIS A 90 1.70 12.70 4.29
CA HIS A 90 2.08 13.84 3.45
C HIS A 90 2.23 13.44 1.98
N LYS A 91 2.87 12.29 1.71
CA LYS A 91 3.02 11.77 0.34
C LYS A 91 1.68 11.37 -0.27
N MET A 92 0.78 10.76 0.53
CA MET A 92 -0.60 10.52 0.10
C MET A 92 -1.32 11.83 -0.26
N THR A 93 -1.05 12.91 0.48
CA THR A 93 -1.65 14.22 0.22
C THR A 93 -1.09 14.83 -1.07
N ASP A 94 0.23 14.83 -1.24
CA ASP A 94 0.90 15.35 -2.43
C ASP A 94 0.49 14.57 -3.70
N GLY A 95 0.44 13.23 -3.60
CA GLY A 95 0.03 12.31 -4.68
C GLY A 95 -1.47 12.21 -4.90
N ARG A 96 -2.29 12.91 -4.09
CA ARG A 96 -3.77 12.84 -4.12
C ARG A 96 -4.31 11.42 -4.00
N GLN A 97 -3.61 10.56 -3.27
CA GLN A 97 -4.05 9.21 -2.95
C GLN A 97 -5.14 9.28 -1.86
N ASP A 98 -6.27 8.63 -2.10
CA ASP A 98 -7.43 8.69 -1.20
C ASP A 98 -7.39 7.59 -0.14
N ALA A 99 -6.84 6.43 -0.49
CA ALA A 99 -6.84 5.26 0.39
C ALA A 99 -5.58 4.41 0.22
N THR A 100 -5.18 3.73 1.29
CA THR A 100 -4.15 2.68 1.27
C THR A 100 -4.53 1.54 2.21
N THR A 101 -4.15 0.32 1.85
CA THR A 101 -4.26 -0.84 2.74
C THR A 101 -2.92 -1.03 3.45
N MET A 102 -2.89 -0.76 4.74
CA MET A 102 -1.75 -1.04 5.60
C MET A 102 -1.76 -2.50 6.03
N VAL A 103 -0.66 -3.19 5.84
CA VAL A 103 -0.60 -4.61 6.14
C VAL A 103 0.27 -4.92 7.35
N ALA A 104 -0.15 -5.91 8.12
CA ALA A 104 0.73 -6.63 9.01
C ALA A 104 1.47 -7.68 8.18
N TYR A 105 2.72 -7.36 7.79
CA TYR A 105 3.62 -8.30 7.13
C TYR A 105 4.26 -9.24 8.14
N LEU A 106 4.12 -10.55 7.94
CA LEU A 106 4.71 -11.55 8.80
C LEU A 106 5.91 -12.22 8.11
N PRO A 107 7.13 -11.98 8.56
CA PRO A 107 8.30 -12.60 7.97
C PRO A 107 8.27 -14.13 8.14
N GLN A 108 8.60 -14.85 7.08
CA GLN A 108 8.63 -16.31 7.07
C GLN A 108 9.88 -16.82 7.78
N PRO A 109 9.77 -17.56 8.92
CA PRO A 109 10.92 -18.24 9.53
C PRO A 109 11.45 -19.35 8.63
N LYS A 110 12.74 -19.58 8.67
CA LYS A 110 13.33 -20.79 8.06
C LYS A 110 13.05 -22.02 8.93
N PRO A 111 13.12 -23.25 8.38
CA PRO A 111 13.00 -24.45 9.19
C PRO A 111 13.93 -24.43 10.42
N GLY A 112 13.36 -24.62 11.60
CA GLY A 112 14.07 -24.59 12.87
C GLY A 112 14.27 -23.22 13.52
N GLU A 113 13.84 -22.13 12.88
CA GLU A 113 13.84 -20.79 13.46
C GLU A 113 12.47 -20.47 14.10
N SER A 114 12.47 -19.70 15.21
CA SER A 114 11.23 -19.18 15.79
C SER A 114 10.79 -17.90 15.07
N PHE A 115 9.48 -17.65 15.05
CA PHE A 115 8.93 -16.40 14.52
C PHE A 115 9.47 -15.17 15.26
N SER A 116 9.56 -15.24 16.60
CA SER A 116 10.07 -14.15 17.43
C SER A 116 11.51 -13.73 17.08
N SER A 117 12.32 -14.65 16.52
CA SER A 117 13.68 -14.30 16.06
C SER A 117 13.71 -13.47 14.77
N LYS A 118 12.59 -13.30 14.08
CA LYS A 118 12.48 -12.60 12.79
C LYS A 118 11.89 -11.20 12.92
N VAL A 119 11.40 -10.84 14.08
CA VAL A 119 10.75 -9.54 14.32
C VAL A 119 11.50 -8.76 15.39
N GLU A 120 11.43 -7.43 15.31
CA GLU A 120 12.12 -6.53 16.24
C GLU A 120 11.26 -6.18 17.47
N PHE A 121 9.96 -6.49 17.43
CA PHE A 121 9.09 -6.33 18.59
C PHE A 121 9.17 -7.53 19.53
N ASP A 122 9.02 -7.28 20.83
CA ASP A 122 8.96 -8.32 21.85
C ASP A 122 7.58 -9.01 21.84
N VAL A 123 7.45 -10.01 20.96
CA VAL A 123 6.25 -10.82 20.79
C VAL A 123 6.64 -12.28 20.60
N GLU A 124 5.79 -13.19 21.09
CA GLU A 124 6.05 -14.64 21.04
C GLU A 124 5.44 -15.29 19.78
N THR A 125 4.29 -14.79 19.33
CA THR A 125 3.51 -15.44 18.27
C THR A 125 3.21 -14.51 17.09
N PRO A 126 2.98 -15.07 15.89
CA PRO A 126 2.52 -14.31 14.74
C PRO A 126 1.20 -13.54 15.00
N VAL A 127 0.29 -14.10 15.78
CA VAL A 127 -0.98 -13.46 16.17
C VAL A 127 -0.71 -12.16 16.95
N GLN A 128 0.12 -12.26 18.01
CA GLN A 128 0.49 -11.10 18.83
C GLN A 128 1.18 -10.01 18.00
N TYR A 129 2.01 -10.42 17.05
CA TYR A 129 2.68 -9.45 16.15
C TYR A 129 1.67 -8.70 15.28
N ALA A 130 0.74 -9.41 14.64
CA ALA A 130 -0.27 -8.79 13.79
C ALA A 130 -1.17 -7.85 14.61
N ASP A 131 -1.60 -8.25 15.80
CA ASP A 131 -2.38 -7.42 16.71
C ASP A 131 -1.62 -6.14 17.11
N LEU A 132 -0.35 -6.26 17.46
CA LEU A 132 0.50 -5.11 17.80
C LEU A 132 0.62 -4.12 16.63
N ILE A 133 0.78 -4.61 15.41
CA ILE A 133 0.82 -3.76 14.21
C ILE A 133 -0.52 -3.04 14.04
N PHE A 134 -1.65 -3.74 14.19
CA PHE A 134 -2.98 -3.13 14.05
C PHE A 134 -3.28 -2.13 15.18
N ASP A 135 -2.81 -2.37 16.41
CA ASP A 135 -2.93 -1.40 17.50
C ASP A 135 -2.17 -0.11 17.16
N LYS A 136 -0.94 -0.22 16.66
CA LYS A 136 -0.15 0.95 16.22
C LYS A 136 -0.82 1.71 15.07
N ILE A 137 -1.40 1.00 14.09
CA ILE A 137 -2.17 1.65 13.03
C ILE A 137 -3.40 2.36 13.62
N GLY A 138 -4.09 1.71 14.57
CA GLY A 138 -5.22 2.29 15.29
C GLY A 138 -4.88 3.59 16.01
N ASP A 139 -3.74 3.61 16.72
CA ASP A 139 -3.23 4.80 17.38
C ASP A 139 -2.94 5.95 16.40
N ILE A 140 -2.32 5.63 15.24
CA ILE A 140 -2.04 6.62 14.20
C ILE A 140 -3.34 7.21 13.65
N VAL A 141 -4.34 6.39 13.34
CA VAL A 141 -5.63 6.86 12.83
C VAL A 141 -6.36 7.69 13.89
N ALA A 142 -6.36 7.27 15.15
CA ALA A 142 -7.00 8.00 16.24
C ALA A 142 -6.35 9.38 16.49
N GLN A 143 -5.02 9.44 16.49
CA GLN A 143 -4.27 10.68 16.67
C GLN A 143 -4.42 11.66 15.50
N ASN A 144 -4.78 11.16 14.31
CA ASN A 144 -4.93 11.94 13.09
C ASN A 144 -6.36 11.89 12.53
N SER A 145 -7.38 11.81 13.39
CA SER A 145 -8.78 11.57 13.02
C SER A 145 -9.41 12.67 12.14
N ASP A 146 -8.82 13.87 12.13
CA ASP A 146 -9.21 14.93 11.20
C ASP A 146 -8.82 14.65 9.74
N TYR A 147 -7.79 13.80 9.52
CA TYR A 147 -7.21 13.49 8.21
C TYR A 147 -7.36 12.04 7.80
N LEU A 148 -7.50 11.13 8.76
CA LEU A 148 -7.54 9.69 8.56
C LEU A 148 -8.83 9.09 9.12
N ALA A 149 -9.31 8.03 8.46
CA ALA A 149 -10.37 7.19 8.97
C ALA A 149 -10.22 5.76 8.45
N PHE A 150 -10.66 4.78 9.22
CA PHE A 150 -10.75 3.41 8.71
C PHE A 150 -11.84 3.27 7.65
N ALA A 151 -11.61 2.34 6.72
CA ALA A 151 -12.61 1.88 5.76
C ALA A 151 -12.49 0.37 5.53
N ARG A 152 -13.64 -0.30 5.38
CA ARG A 152 -13.76 -1.73 5.06
C ARG A 152 -14.62 -1.97 3.82
N THR A 153 -15.37 -0.97 3.40
CA THR A 153 -16.33 -1.06 2.31
C THR A 153 -16.17 0.09 1.33
N PRO A 154 -16.56 -0.09 0.05
CA PRO A 154 -16.57 1.01 -0.91
C PRO A 154 -17.35 2.24 -0.43
N ALA A 155 -18.48 2.05 0.24
CA ALA A 155 -19.29 3.13 0.77
C ALA A 155 -18.50 3.98 1.79
N GLN A 156 -17.73 3.35 2.67
CA GLN A 156 -16.87 4.06 3.64
C GLN A 156 -15.71 4.79 2.95
N LEU A 157 -15.09 4.19 1.92
CA LEU A 157 -14.04 4.85 1.13
C LEU A 157 -14.55 6.15 0.50
N TYR A 158 -15.73 6.12 -0.13
CA TYR A 158 -16.33 7.32 -0.71
C TYR A 158 -16.77 8.34 0.34
N ALA A 159 -17.33 7.90 1.47
CA ALA A 159 -17.71 8.79 2.57
C ALA A 159 -16.50 9.52 3.17
N ASN A 160 -15.38 8.81 3.37
CA ASN A 160 -14.13 9.40 3.85
C ASN A 160 -13.60 10.44 2.86
N LYS A 161 -13.55 10.10 1.56
CA LYS A 161 -13.14 11.04 0.50
C LYS A 161 -14.01 12.30 0.50
N GLN A 162 -15.33 12.15 0.59
CA GLN A 162 -16.26 13.28 0.63
C GLN A 162 -16.07 14.17 1.86
N SER A 163 -15.67 13.59 3.01
CA SER A 163 -15.34 14.34 4.23
C SER A 163 -13.92 14.93 4.23
N GLY A 164 -13.14 14.75 3.16
CA GLY A 164 -11.76 15.23 3.05
C GLY A 164 -10.73 14.37 3.79
N ARG A 165 -11.11 13.20 4.29
CA ARG A 165 -10.22 12.27 4.98
C ARG A 165 -9.70 11.19 4.04
N LYS A 166 -8.49 10.73 4.30
CA LYS A 166 -7.91 9.56 3.65
C LYS A 166 -8.30 8.29 4.39
N SER A 167 -8.48 7.21 3.65
CA SER A 167 -8.88 5.93 4.22
C SER A 167 -7.69 5.03 4.47
N ILE A 168 -7.69 4.38 5.63
CA ILE A 168 -6.82 3.28 5.99
C ILE A 168 -7.65 2.00 6.01
N MET A 169 -7.24 1.02 5.21
CA MET A 169 -7.74 -0.35 5.26
C MET A 169 -6.68 -1.23 5.91
N LEU A 170 -7.05 -2.37 6.45
CA LEU A 170 -6.15 -3.32 7.10
C LEU A 170 -6.06 -4.61 6.30
N GLY A 171 -4.86 -5.16 6.15
CA GLY A 171 -4.61 -6.46 5.55
C GLY A 171 -3.57 -7.25 6.33
N ILE A 172 -3.49 -8.54 6.07
CA ILE A 172 -2.43 -9.41 6.56
C ILE A 172 -1.66 -9.94 5.36
N GLU A 173 -0.34 -9.80 5.39
CA GLU A 173 0.54 -10.46 4.44
C GLU A 173 1.27 -11.62 5.11
N ASN A 174 1.03 -12.81 4.59
CA ASN A 174 1.41 -14.13 5.07
C ASN A 174 0.46 -14.70 6.13
N GLY A 175 -0.27 -15.75 5.73
CA GLY A 175 -1.21 -16.48 6.57
C GLY A 175 -0.62 -17.15 7.82
N LEU A 176 0.67 -17.00 8.10
CA LEU A 176 1.27 -17.35 9.39
C LEU A 176 0.52 -16.75 10.58
N ALA A 177 -0.14 -15.58 10.38
CA ALA A 177 -0.98 -14.97 11.42
C ALA A 177 -2.11 -15.88 11.89
N ILE A 178 -2.56 -16.84 11.06
CA ILE A 178 -3.63 -17.78 11.44
C ILE A 178 -3.13 -18.81 12.45
N HIS A 179 -1.82 -19.09 12.47
CA HIS A 179 -1.15 -19.86 13.48
C HIS A 179 -1.82 -21.21 13.78
N HIS A 180 -2.22 -21.90 12.70
CA HIS A 180 -2.90 -23.20 12.70
C HIS A 180 -4.17 -23.27 13.59
N ASP A 181 -4.83 -22.10 13.78
CA ASP A 181 -6.09 -22.00 14.51
C ASP A 181 -7.10 -21.19 13.70
N LEU A 182 -8.16 -21.86 13.24
CA LEU A 182 -9.20 -21.25 12.40
C LEU A 182 -9.92 -20.08 13.08
N ALA A 183 -9.98 -20.06 14.43
CA ALA A 183 -10.57 -18.96 15.20
C ALA A 183 -9.84 -17.63 14.96
N ASN A 184 -8.57 -17.66 14.58
CA ASN A 184 -7.82 -16.45 14.27
C ASN A 184 -8.29 -15.76 12.98
N VAL A 185 -8.95 -16.47 12.06
CA VAL A 185 -9.57 -15.82 10.88
C VAL A 185 -10.71 -14.88 11.33
N GLU A 186 -11.56 -15.36 12.24
CA GLU A 186 -12.64 -14.55 12.81
C GLU A 186 -12.10 -13.43 13.70
N HIS A 187 -11.08 -13.70 14.52
CA HIS A 187 -10.39 -12.68 15.33
C HIS A 187 -9.94 -11.50 14.46
N PHE A 188 -9.20 -11.76 13.38
CA PHE A 188 -8.72 -10.69 12.50
C PHE A 188 -9.83 -10.05 11.66
N ALA A 189 -10.89 -10.78 11.29
CA ALA A 189 -12.07 -10.17 10.69
C ALA A 189 -12.71 -9.14 11.63
N GLN A 190 -12.79 -9.43 12.94
CA GLN A 190 -13.28 -8.50 13.96
C GLN A 190 -12.34 -7.29 14.12
N ARG A 191 -11.02 -7.47 13.98
CA ARG A 191 -10.03 -6.37 13.91
C ARG A 191 -10.23 -5.45 12.70
N GLY A 192 -10.90 -5.95 11.66
CA GLY A 192 -11.31 -5.15 10.51
C GLY A 192 -10.43 -5.27 9.30
N ILE A 193 -9.69 -6.34 9.17
CA ILE A 193 -8.97 -6.62 7.93
C ILE A 193 -9.93 -6.82 6.77
N VAL A 194 -9.44 -6.58 5.56
CA VAL A 194 -10.20 -6.79 4.32
C VAL A 194 -9.69 -7.98 3.51
N TYR A 195 -8.45 -8.40 3.73
CA TYR A 195 -7.89 -9.60 3.11
C TYR A 195 -6.79 -10.26 3.95
N ILE A 196 -6.47 -11.49 3.58
CA ILE A 196 -5.28 -12.22 4.01
C ILE A 196 -4.58 -12.75 2.76
N THR A 197 -3.28 -12.40 2.59
CA THR A 197 -2.39 -13.05 1.64
C THR A 197 -1.99 -14.41 2.20
N LEU A 198 -2.33 -15.51 1.52
CA LEU A 198 -2.27 -16.86 2.10
C LEU A 198 -0.86 -17.30 2.49
N CYS A 199 0.16 -16.88 1.73
CA CYS A 199 1.57 -17.16 2.02
C CYS A 199 2.47 -16.00 1.58
N HIS A 200 3.77 -16.06 1.87
CA HIS A 200 4.75 -15.12 1.34
C HIS A 200 5.93 -15.86 0.69
N ASN A 201 7.17 -15.72 1.15
CA ASN A 201 8.37 -16.30 0.54
C ASN A 201 8.69 -17.75 0.99
N GLY A 202 7.72 -18.48 1.46
CA GLY A 202 7.86 -19.89 1.87
C GLY A 202 6.50 -20.52 2.12
N ASP A 203 6.46 -21.84 2.09
CA ASP A 203 5.27 -22.60 2.44
C ASP A 203 4.92 -22.38 3.92
N ASN A 204 3.63 -22.36 4.20
CA ASN A 204 3.11 -22.30 5.57
C ASN A 204 2.00 -23.36 5.74
N ASP A 205 1.26 -23.34 6.85
CA ASP A 205 0.21 -24.32 7.11
C ASP A 205 -0.97 -24.26 6.11
N ILE A 206 -1.08 -23.18 5.35
CA ILE A 206 -2.23 -22.91 4.45
C ILE A 206 -1.93 -23.40 3.02
N CYS A 207 -0.78 -23.02 2.47
CA CYS A 207 -0.48 -23.36 1.08
C CYS A 207 1.01 -23.23 0.74
N ASP A 208 1.36 -23.74 -0.44
CA ASP A 208 2.68 -23.58 -1.02
C ASP A 208 2.87 -22.22 -1.65
N SER A 209 4.05 -21.64 -1.42
CA SER A 209 4.53 -20.40 -2.02
C SER A 209 5.23 -20.66 -3.35
N ALA A 210 5.26 -19.70 -4.26
CA ALA A 210 6.07 -19.71 -5.47
C ALA A 210 7.58 -19.81 -5.18
N ARG A 211 8.01 -19.50 -3.94
CA ARG A 211 9.38 -19.64 -3.44
C ARG A 211 9.52 -20.73 -2.38
N GLY A 212 8.49 -21.56 -2.20
CA GLY A 212 8.45 -22.63 -1.22
C GLY A 212 9.07 -23.93 -1.75
N SER A 213 8.92 -24.99 -0.95
CA SER A 213 9.44 -26.34 -1.21
C SER A 213 8.39 -27.27 -1.81
N ASN A 214 7.19 -26.77 -2.11
CA ASN A 214 6.05 -27.56 -2.60
C ASN A 214 5.60 -28.63 -1.58
N THR A 215 5.44 -28.22 -0.34
CA THR A 215 5.18 -29.09 0.82
C THR A 215 3.81 -29.77 0.76
N HIS A 216 2.78 -29.05 0.27
CA HIS A 216 1.38 -29.49 0.24
C HIS A 216 0.92 -29.91 -1.17
N HIS A 217 1.74 -29.63 -2.19
CA HIS A 217 1.36 -29.75 -3.60
C HIS A 217 0.13 -28.90 -3.94
N GLY A 218 0.06 -27.67 -3.39
CA GLY A 218 -1.01 -26.71 -3.54
C GLY A 218 -1.52 -26.15 -2.21
N VAL A 219 -2.83 -26.07 -2.05
CA VAL A 219 -3.50 -25.68 -0.80
C VAL A 219 -3.61 -26.92 0.11
N SER A 220 -3.28 -26.76 1.40
CA SER A 220 -3.44 -27.83 2.39
C SER A 220 -4.91 -28.03 2.80
N ASP A 221 -5.22 -29.15 3.49
CA ASP A 221 -6.55 -29.39 4.08
C ASP A 221 -6.95 -28.30 5.08
N PHE A 222 -5.99 -27.75 5.82
CA PHE A 222 -6.22 -26.62 6.71
C PHE A 222 -6.44 -25.33 5.90
N GLY A 223 -5.67 -25.13 4.83
CA GLY A 223 -5.81 -24.00 3.93
C GLY A 223 -7.19 -23.93 3.26
N GLU A 224 -7.78 -25.08 2.90
CA GLU A 224 -9.14 -25.14 2.40
C GLU A 224 -10.14 -24.59 3.43
N GLN A 225 -9.99 -24.97 4.71
CA GLN A 225 -10.84 -24.48 5.80
C GLN A 225 -10.67 -22.97 6.00
N VAL A 226 -9.44 -22.47 5.93
CA VAL A 226 -9.14 -21.01 6.02
C VAL A 226 -9.82 -20.25 4.89
N ILE A 227 -9.70 -20.68 3.64
CA ILE A 227 -10.33 -20.03 2.48
C ILE A 227 -11.85 -20.01 2.63
N ARG A 228 -12.47 -21.10 3.04
CA ARG A 228 -13.92 -21.17 3.26
C ARG A 228 -14.37 -20.25 4.39
N GLU A 229 -13.59 -20.15 5.46
CA GLU A 229 -13.89 -19.26 6.58
C GLU A 229 -13.71 -17.78 6.18
N MET A 230 -12.67 -17.45 5.42
CA MET A 230 -12.51 -16.11 4.84
C MET A 230 -13.72 -15.72 4.00
N ASN A 231 -14.20 -16.62 3.14
CA ASN A 231 -15.39 -16.38 2.33
C ASN A 231 -16.63 -16.15 3.20
N ARG A 232 -16.82 -16.96 4.26
CA ARG A 232 -17.94 -16.81 5.21
C ARG A 232 -17.95 -15.44 5.89
N LEU A 233 -16.77 -14.94 6.22
CA LEU A 233 -16.56 -13.65 6.92
C LEU A 233 -16.49 -12.44 5.97
N GLY A 234 -16.53 -12.68 4.65
CA GLY A 234 -16.44 -11.61 3.66
C GLY A 234 -15.04 -11.02 3.50
N LEU A 235 -14.02 -11.78 3.84
CA LEU A 235 -12.61 -11.42 3.59
C LEU A 235 -12.18 -11.86 2.19
N MET A 236 -11.43 -11.00 1.51
CA MET A 236 -10.82 -11.34 0.22
C MET A 236 -9.66 -12.30 0.42
N VAL A 237 -9.58 -13.31 -0.43
CA VAL A 237 -8.45 -14.25 -0.50
C VAL A 237 -7.41 -13.66 -1.44
N ASP A 238 -6.25 -13.30 -0.91
CA ASP A 238 -5.14 -12.77 -1.71
C ASP A 238 -4.14 -13.90 -2.00
N LEU A 239 -3.88 -14.12 -3.28
CA LEU A 239 -3.00 -15.16 -3.81
C LEU A 239 -1.64 -14.62 -4.27
N SER A 240 -1.32 -13.40 -3.95
CA SER A 240 0.05 -12.89 -4.11
C SER A 240 1.04 -13.87 -3.45
N HIS A 241 2.17 -14.13 -4.08
CA HIS A 241 3.20 -15.09 -3.64
C HIS A 241 2.83 -16.57 -3.69
N ALA A 242 1.58 -16.95 -3.92
CA ALA A 242 1.17 -18.34 -3.99
C ALA A 242 1.83 -19.08 -5.17
N SER A 243 2.09 -20.39 -5.01
CA SER A 243 2.49 -21.23 -6.13
C SER A 243 1.37 -21.31 -7.16
N GLU A 244 1.70 -21.62 -8.42
CA GLU A 244 0.70 -21.81 -9.47
C GLU A 244 -0.38 -22.82 -9.05
N LYS A 245 0.03 -23.93 -8.43
CA LYS A 245 -0.91 -24.96 -7.96
C LYS A 245 -1.81 -24.42 -6.84
N SER A 246 -1.24 -23.71 -5.85
CA SER A 246 -2.02 -23.09 -4.78
C SER A 246 -3.00 -22.07 -5.32
N PHE A 247 -2.63 -21.30 -6.35
CA PHE A 247 -3.51 -20.35 -7.01
C PHE A 247 -4.73 -21.05 -7.60
N TYR A 248 -4.54 -22.10 -8.40
CA TYR A 248 -5.66 -22.81 -9.04
C TYR A 248 -6.51 -23.59 -8.03
N ASP A 249 -5.91 -24.15 -6.96
CA ASP A 249 -6.67 -24.79 -5.89
C ASP A 249 -7.54 -23.79 -5.15
N ALA A 250 -6.97 -22.67 -4.74
CA ALA A 250 -7.73 -21.62 -4.06
C ALA A 250 -8.86 -21.05 -4.93
N LEU A 251 -8.64 -20.89 -6.24
CA LEU A 251 -9.67 -20.47 -7.19
C LEU A 251 -10.83 -21.45 -7.28
N GLN A 252 -10.57 -22.76 -7.11
CA GLN A 252 -11.62 -23.80 -7.10
C GLN A 252 -12.35 -23.87 -5.75
N ILE A 253 -11.65 -23.61 -4.65
CA ILE A 253 -12.20 -23.65 -3.28
C ILE A 253 -13.03 -22.41 -2.99
N SER A 254 -12.56 -21.22 -3.41
CA SER A 254 -13.20 -19.96 -3.09
C SER A 254 -14.55 -19.81 -3.79
N SER A 255 -15.56 -19.41 -3.02
CA SER A 255 -16.90 -19.07 -3.53
C SER A 255 -17.05 -17.59 -3.89
N THR A 256 -16.00 -16.77 -3.63
CA THR A 256 -15.96 -15.34 -3.91
C THR A 256 -14.78 -15.01 -4.82
N PRO A 257 -14.78 -13.83 -5.48
CA PRO A 257 -13.59 -13.40 -6.23
C PRO A 257 -12.35 -13.36 -5.36
N ILE A 258 -11.23 -13.78 -5.95
CA ILE A 258 -9.89 -13.71 -5.36
C ILE A 258 -9.18 -12.45 -5.83
N VAL A 259 -8.09 -12.06 -5.16
CA VAL A 259 -7.19 -10.98 -5.55
C VAL A 259 -5.75 -11.49 -5.63
N CYS A 260 -4.87 -10.79 -6.37
CA CYS A 260 -3.42 -11.01 -6.39
C CYS A 260 -2.70 -9.76 -6.94
#